data_d22b10eac49e393ab86b153dabf1d803
#
_entry.id   d22b10eac49e393ab86b153dabf1d803
#
_cell.length_a   1.000
_cell.length_b   1.000
_cell.length_c   1.000
_cell.angle_alpha   90.00
_cell.angle_beta   90.00
_cell.angle_gamma   90.00
#
_symmetry.space_group_name_H-M   'P 1'
#
loop_
_entity.id
_entity.type
_entity.pdbx_description
1 polymer ?
#
loop_
_entity_poly.entity_id
_entity_poly.type
_entity_poly.pdbx_seq_one_letter_code
_entity_poly.pdbx_strand_id
1 'polypeptide(L)'
;VPVMERAKVENAANFLYTLTNILCTISYHKYIMHQANIEIEKVANLKSDFLANMSHEIRTPMNAVIGLAEMALREDLPPNAKDYINQIKSSGKTLLTIINDILDFSKVESGKMDIVEEEYEPVSVINDISSIVSTRLEKEDVEFILDMNPKIPRKLVGDNIRLKQIIINLANNAVKFTKSGQV
;
A
#
# COMPACT_ATOMS: atom_id res chain seq x y z
N VAL A 1 -15.69 32.63 -63.72
CA VAL A 1 -15.91 31.39 -62.89
C VAL A 1 -17.32 31.49 -62.38
N PRO A 2 -18.19 30.46 -62.61
CA PRO A 2 -19.57 30.49 -62.13
C PRO A 2 -19.60 30.69 -60.61
N VAL A 3 -20.56 31.50 -60.11
CA VAL A 3 -20.74 31.85 -58.73
C VAL A 3 -20.82 30.60 -57.83
N MET A 4 -21.37 29.50 -58.33
CA MET A 4 -21.43 28.21 -57.63
C MET A 4 -20.06 27.55 -57.43
N GLU A 5 -19.07 27.71 -58.30
CA GLU A 5 -17.71 27.16 -58.12
C GLU A 5 -16.93 27.94 -57.07
N ARG A 6 -17.14 29.27 -57.04
CA ARG A 6 -16.49 30.14 -56.05
C ARG A 6 -16.94 29.80 -54.63
N ALA A 7 -18.24 29.59 -54.38
CA ALA A 7 -18.79 29.18 -53.10
C ALA A 7 -18.27 27.80 -52.65
N LYS A 8 -18.12 26.85 -53.56
CA LYS A 8 -17.54 25.53 -53.24
C LYS A 8 -16.10 25.61 -52.83
N VAL A 9 -15.30 26.45 -53.51
CA VAL A 9 -13.89 26.66 -53.14
C VAL A 9 -13.77 27.33 -51.76
N GLU A 10 -14.61 28.32 -51.49
CA GLU A 10 -14.65 29.02 -50.21
C GLU A 10 -15.06 28.11 -49.04
N ASN A 11 -16.08 27.27 -49.24
CA ASN A 11 -16.50 26.27 -48.28
C ASN A 11 -15.40 25.22 -48.03
N ALA A 12 -14.69 24.75 -49.03
CA ALA A 12 -13.57 23.82 -48.87
C ALA A 12 -12.40 24.48 -48.14
N ALA A 13 -12.09 25.73 -48.42
CA ALA A 13 -11.04 26.48 -47.71
C ALA A 13 -11.39 26.67 -46.21
N ASN A 14 -12.64 27.04 -45.90
CA ASN A 14 -13.11 27.18 -44.52
C ASN A 14 -13.11 25.84 -43.78
N PHE A 15 -13.48 24.76 -44.44
CA PHE A 15 -13.40 23.42 -43.88
C PHE A 15 -11.95 23.03 -43.52
N LEU A 16 -11.03 23.22 -44.49
CA LEU A 16 -9.61 22.93 -44.24
C LEU A 16 -9.01 23.79 -43.13
N TYR A 17 -9.36 25.07 -43.08
CA TYR A 17 -8.92 25.97 -42.01
C TYR A 17 -9.42 25.49 -40.61
N THR A 18 -10.71 25.16 -40.53
CA THR A 18 -11.31 24.64 -39.29
C THR A 18 -10.67 23.32 -38.87
N LEU A 19 -10.48 22.39 -39.79
CA LEU A 19 -9.85 21.11 -39.57
C LEU A 19 -8.39 21.30 -39.05
N THR A 20 -7.62 22.19 -39.67
CA THR A 20 -6.25 22.50 -39.28
C THR A 20 -6.22 23.06 -37.87
N ASN A 21 -7.11 24.01 -37.53
CA ASN A 21 -7.19 24.57 -36.18
C ASN A 21 -7.54 23.50 -35.12
N ILE A 22 -8.50 22.61 -35.43
CA ILE A 22 -8.84 21.50 -34.53
C ILE A 22 -7.66 20.59 -34.30
N LEU A 23 -6.95 20.18 -35.36
CA LEU A 23 -5.76 19.33 -35.27
C LEU A 23 -4.63 19.97 -34.48
N CYS A 24 -4.38 21.27 -34.72
CA CYS A 24 -3.37 22.02 -33.95
C CYS A 24 -3.74 22.09 -32.47
N THR A 25 -5.01 22.36 -32.15
CA THR A 25 -5.50 22.44 -30.78
C THR A 25 -5.36 21.07 -30.07
N ILE A 26 -5.78 19.99 -30.72
CA ILE A 26 -5.66 18.62 -30.17
C ILE A 26 -4.18 18.27 -29.94
N SER A 27 -3.32 18.56 -30.91
CA SER A 27 -1.88 18.28 -30.79
C SER A 27 -1.23 19.08 -29.67
N TYR A 28 -1.60 20.35 -29.51
CA TYR A 28 -1.13 21.20 -28.42
C TYR A 28 -1.59 20.68 -27.05
N HIS A 29 -2.88 20.34 -26.90
CA HIS A 29 -3.38 19.75 -25.65
C HIS A 29 -2.68 18.41 -25.32
N LYS A 30 -2.48 17.55 -26.32
CA LYS A 30 -1.74 16.29 -26.13
C LYS A 30 -0.30 16.55 -25.67
N TYR A 31 0.37 17.53 -26.22
CA TYR A 31 1.72 17.93 -25.83
C TYR A 31 1.74 18.42 -24.36
N ILE A 32 0.85 19.33 -23.98
CA ILE A 32 0.75 19.84 -22.60
C ILE A 32 0.43 18.73 -21.62
N MET A 33 -0.51 17.86 -21.94
CA MET A 33 -0.85 16.69 -21.10
C MET A 33 0.36 15.76 -20.91
N HIS A 34 1.14 15.54 -21.97
CA HIS A 34 2.34 14.71 -21.90
C HIS A 34 3.41 15.33 -21.00
N GLN A 35 3.63 16.63 -21.11
CA GLN A 35 4.58 17.35 -20.22
C GLN A 35 4.11 17.31 -18.75
N ALA A 36 2.82 17.52 -18.50
CA ALA A 36 2.26 17.44 -17.16
C ALA A 36 2.43 16.04 -16.55
N ASN A 37 2.19 14.99 -17.33
CA ASN A 37 2.36 13.61 -16.87
C ASN A 37 3.83 13.30 -16.53
N ILE A 38 4.80 13.76 -17.34
CA ILE A 38 6.22 13.60 -17.04
C ILE A 38 6.59 14.28 -15.70
N GLU A 39 6.08 15.48 -15.45
CA GLU A 39 6.37 16.20 -14.20
C GLU A 39 5.71 15.51 -12.99
N ILE A 40 4.48 15.03 -13.12
CA ILE A 40 3.78 14.25 -12.08
C ILE A 40 4.58 12.98 -11.75
N GLU A 41 5.02 12.24 -12.77
CA GLU A 41 5.80 11.02 -12.57
C GLU A 41 7.14 11.32 -11.88
N LYS A 42 7.80 12.38 -12.25
CA LYS A 42 9.06 12.84 -11.62
C LYS A 42 8.86 13.17 -10.14
N VAL A 43 7.79 13.91 -9.80
CA VAL A 43 7.46 14.25 -8.42
C VAL A 43 7.11 12.98 -7.61
N ALA A 44 6.35 12.06 -8.17
CA ALA A 44 6.01 10.79 -7.54
C ALA A 44 7.27 9.94 -7.26
N ASN A 45 8.21 9.90 -8.21
CA ASN A 45 9.48 9.20 -8.04
C ASN A 45 10.34 9.83 -6.93
N LEU A 46 10.50 11.15 -6.92
CA LEU A 46 11.24 11.86 -5.87
C LEU A 46 10.63 11.63 -4.48
N LYS A 47 9.28 11.65 -4.37
CA LYS A 47 8.56 11.35 -3.13
C LYS A 47 8.85 9.91 -2.66
N SER A 48 8.80 8.95 -3.57
CA SER A 48 9.06 7.54 -3.27
C SER A 48 10.50 7.32 -2.79
N ASP A 49 11.48 7.88 -3.48
CA ASP A 49 12.91 7.76 -3.13
C ASP A 49 13.21 8.44 -1.79
N PHE A 50 12.64 9.61 -1.54
CA PHE A 50 12.75 10.31 -0.25
C PHE A 50 12.21 9.45 0.89
N LEU A 51 11.01 8.90 0.75
CA LEU A 51 10.40 8.05 1.78
C LEU A 51 11.19 6.76 2.01
N ALA A 52 11.73 6.14 0.95
CA ALA A 52 12.59 4.96 1.07
C ALA A 52 13.85 5.26 1.89
N ASN A 53 14.53 6.37 1.60
CA ASN A 53 15.72 6.79 2.34
C ASN A 53 15.39 7.12 3.79
N MET A 54 14.31 7.89 4.05
CA MET A 54 13.87 8.21 5.41
C MET A 54 13.54 6.98 6.23
N SER A 55 12.91 5.96 5.61
CA SER A 55 12.64 4.71 6.31
C SER A 55 13.92 4.01 6.77
N HIS A 56 14.92 3.94 5.93
CA HIS A 56 16.20 3.34 6.31
C HIS A 56 16.86 4.12 7.45
N GLU A 57 16.84 5.45 7.38
CA GLU A 57 17.42 6.31 8.42
C GLU A 57 16.67 6.26 9.75
N ILE A 58 15.36 6.01 9.74
CA ILE A 58 14.56 5.85 10.96
C ILE A 58 14.64 4.41 11.47
N ARG A 59 14.66 3.40 10.60
CA ARG A 59 14.71 1.98 10.99
C ARG A 59 15.95 1.65 11.81
N THR A 60 17.10 2.17 11.44
CA THR A 60 18.38 1.88 12.12
C THR A 60 18.38 2.29 13.59
N PRO A 61 18.11 3.55 13.98
CA PRO A 61 18.05 3.94 15.39
C PRO A 61 16.88 3.27 16.12
N MET A 62 15.75 3.03 15.45
CA MET A 62 14.62 2.37 16.10
C MET A 62 14.90 0.91 16.44
N ASN A 63 15.58 0.17 15.56
CA ASN A 63 16.01 -1.19 15.87
C ASN A 63 17.01 -1.21 17.03
N ALA A 64 17.88 -0.22 17.12
CA ALA A 64 18.78 -0.08 18.27
C ALA A 64 18.01 0.17 19.58
N VAL A 65 17.01 1.06 19.58
CA VAL A 65 16.14 1.32 20.73
C VAL A 65 15.38 0.06 21.17
N ILE A 66 14.79 -0.67 20.21
CA ILE A 66 14.07 -1.92 20.48
C ILE A 66 15.04 -2.99 21.04
N GLY A 67 16.22 -3.11 20.44
CA GLY A 67 17.25 -4.07 20.89
C GLY A 67 17.75 -3.76 22.30
N LEU A 68 18.02 -2.49 22.61
CA LEU A 68 18.40 -2.07 23.97
C LEU A 68 17.28 -2.33 24.98
N ALA A 69 16.03 -2.07 24.60
CA ALA A 69 14.88 -2.40 25.46
C ALA A 69 14.78 -3.92 25.70
N GLU A 70 15.03 -4.74 24.68
CA GLU A 70 15.04 -6.21 24.81
C GLU A 70 16.21 -6.72 25.68
N MET A 71 17.37 -6.08 25.62
CA MET A 71 18.50 -6.40 26.49
C MET A 71 18.18 -6.00 27.92
N ALA A 72 17.68 -4.79 28.15
CA ALA A 72 17.30 -4.32 29.48
C ALA A 72 16.25 -5.23 30.16
N LEU A 73 15.29 -5.76 29.40
CA LEU A 73 14.27 -6.70 29.92
C LEU A 73 14.83 -8.06 30.38
N ARG A 74 16.11 -8.37 30.09
CA ARG A 74 16.79 -9.58 30.58
C ARG A 74 17.46 -9.36 31.92
N GLU A 75 17.64 -8.11 32.33
CA GLU A 75 18.21 -7.74 33.62
C GLU A 75 17.17 -7.86 34.74
N ASP A 76 17.63 -7.93 35.97
CA ASP A 76 16.75 -7.92 37.15
C ASP A 76 16.27 -6.49 37.43
N LEU A 77 15.11 -6.16 36.89
CA LEU A 77 14.54 -4.83 36.96
C LEU A 77 13.36 -4.76 37.94
N PRO A 78 13.19 -3.62 38.63
CA PRO A 78 11.95 -3.34 39.35
C PRO A 78 10.74 -3.44 38.44
N PRO A 79 9.55 -3.91 38.91
CA PRO A 79 8.35 -4.11 38.10
C PRO A 79 7.98 -2.88 37.28
N ASN A 80 7.99 -1.69 37.88
CA ASN A 80 7.68 -0.44 37.22
C ASN A 80 8.64 -0.12 36.06
N ALA A 81 9.95 -0.39 36.22
CA ALA A 81 10.92 -0.19 35.15
C ALA A 81 10.70 -1.16 33.98
N LYS A 82 10.36 -2.41 34.31
CA LYS A 82 10.03 -3.44 33.32
C LYS A 82 8.81 -3.03 32.46
N ASP A 83 7.78 -2.45 33.10
CA ASP A 83 6.58 -1.94 32.38
C ASP A 83 6.92 -0.79 31.45
N TYR A 84 7.73 0.17 31.88
CA TYR A 84 8.18 1.28 31.03
C TYR A 84 8.99 0.79 29.84
N ILE A 85 9.88 -0.16 30.03
CA ILE A 85 10.69 -0.71 28.94
C ILE A 85 9.83 -1.51 27.96
N ASN A 86 8.83 -2.26 28.44
CA ASN A 86 7.86 -2.92 27.58
C ASN A 86 7.05 -1.92 26.73
N GLN A 87 6.64 -0.79 27.31
CA GLN A 87 5.97 0.29 26.60
C GLN A 87 6.87 0.92 25.53
N ILE A 88 8.15 1.19 25.84
CA ILE A 88 9.13 1.70 24.88
C ILE A 88 9.29 0.72 23.71
N LYS A 89 9.49 -0.56 24.00
CA LYS A 89 9.61 -1.62 22.99
C LYS A 89 8.36 -1.69 22.09
N SER A 90 7.17 -1.68 22.69
CA SER A 90 5.89 -1.72 21.96
C SER A 90 5.71 -0.50 21.08
N SER A 91 5.98 0.70 21.61
CA SER A 91 5.90 1.96 20.87
C SER A 91 6.88 1.98 19.69
N GLY A 92 8.10 1.51 19.89
CA GLY A 92 9.12 1.37 18.84
C GLY A 92 8.67 0.44 17.71
N LYS A 93 8.10 -0.71 18.04
CA LYS A 93 7.55 -1.65 17.05
C LYS A 93 6.38 -1.04 16.29
N THR A 94 5.49 -0.33 16.96
CA THR A 94 4.36 0.37 16.34
C THR A 94 4.85 1.43 15.36
N LEU A 95 5.87 2.22 15.73
CA LEU A 95 6.44 3.23 14.84
C LEU A 95 7.05 2.61 13.59
N LEU A 96 7.78 1.50 13.71
CA LEU A 96 8.33 0.77 12.55
C LEU A 96 7.21 0.25 11.63
N THR A 97 6.10 -0.24 12.21
CA THR A 97 4.94 -0.66 11.41
C THR A 97 4.37 0.50 10.60
N ILE A 98 4.14 1.65 11.23
CA ILE A 98 3.62 2.86 10.55
C ILE A 98 4.54 3.29 9.41
N ILE A 99 5.85 3.29 9.64
CA ILE A 99 6.84 3.66 8.61
C ILE A 99 6.77 2.69 7.43
N ASN A 100 6.69 1.39 7.68
CA ASN A 100 6.57 0.40 6.62
C ASN A 100 5.25 0.54 5.86
N ASP A 101 4.14 0.84 6.54
CA ASP A 101 2.84 1.07 5.90
C ASP A 101 2.87 2.31 4.98
N ILE A 102 3.54 3.40 5.40
CA ILE A 102 3.74 4.60 4.57
C ILE A 102 4.58 4.27 3.33
N LEU A 103 5.63 3.46 3.49
CA LEU A 103 6.45 3.02 2.36
C LEU A 103 5.68 2.15 1.38
N ASP A 104 4.93 1.17 1.89
CA ASP A 104 4.11 0.29 1.06
C ASP A 104 3.07 1.12 0.29
N PHE A 105 2.41 2.08 0.96
CA PHE A 105 1.50 3.02 0.30
C PHE A 105 2.18 3.82 -0.82
N SER A 106 3.37 4.36 -0.56
CA SER A 106 4.13 5.13 -1.56
C SER A 106 4.53 4.28 -2.77
N LYS A 107 4.90 3.01 -2.55
CA LYS A 107 5.22 2.06 -3.64
C LYS A 107 3.99 1.73 -4.48
N VAL A 108 2.83 1.55 -3.84
CA VAL A 108 1.56 1.32 -4.55
C VAL A 108 1.19 2.55 -5.39
N GLU A 109 1.25 3.76 -4.78
CA GLU A 109 0.90 5.03 -5.44
C GLU A 109 1.79 5.30 -6.67
N SER A 110 3.08 4.96 -6.59
CA SER A 110 4.03 5.12 -7.69
C SER A 110 4.07 3.96 -8.68
N GLY A 111 3.26 2.91 -8.50
CA GLY A 111 3.28 1.71 -9.34
C GLY A 111 4.57 0.89 -9.24
N LYS A 112 5.40 1.13 -8.22
CA LYS A 112 6.69 0.47 -7.99
C LYS A 112 6.61 -0.71 -7.02
N MET A 113 5.40 -1.16 -6.67
CA MET A 113 5.24 -2.33 -5.83
C MET A 113 5.47 -3.60 -6.64
N ASP A 114 6.55 -4.30 -6.35
CA ASP A 114 6.81 -5.62 -6.92
C ASP A 114 5.95 -6.67 -6.21
N ILE A 115 5.28 -7.49 -6.99
CA ILE A 115 4.55 -8.66 -6.53
C ILE A 115 5.44 -9.89 -6.77
N VAL A 116 5.78 -10.59 -5.70
CA VAL A 116 6.62 -11.79 -5.75
C VAL A 116 5.70 -13.01 -5.82
N GLU A 117 5.57 -13.59 -7.01
CA GLU A 117 4.74 -14.77 -7.23
C GLU A 117 5.52 -16.04 -6.86
N GLU A 118 5.11 -16.68 -5.77
CA GLU A 118 5.67 -17.95 -5.29
C GLU A 118 4.55 -18.98 -5.07
N GLU A 119 4.89 -20.26 -5.18
CA GLU A 119 3.98 -21.35 -4.83
C GLU A 119 3.82 -21.42 -3.31
N TYR A 120 2.59 -21.40 -2.81
CA TYR A 120 2.29 -21.50 -1.38
C TYR A 120 1.07 -22.39 -1.09
N GLU A 121 0.98 -22.89 0.13
CA GLU A 121 -0.16 -23.66 0.63
C GLU A 121 -1.17 -22.71 1.33
N PRO A 122 -2.38 -22.48 0.78
CA PRO A 122 -3.37 -21.56 1.37
C PRO A 122 -3.74 -21.91 2.80
N VAL A 123 -3.85 -23.20 3.11
CA VAL A 123 -4.18 -23.67 4.47
C VAL A 123 -3.11 -23.24 5.48
N SER A 124 -1.83 -23.30 5.12
CA SER A 124 -0.75 -22.82 5.99
C SER A 124 -0.85 -21.31 6.23
N VAL A 125 -1.12 -20.55 5.18
CA VAL A 125 -1.32 -19.09 5.28
C VAL A 125 -2.47 -18.75 6.20
N ILE A 126 -3.60 -19.44 6.07
CA ILE A 126 -4.79 -19.23 6.90
C ILE A 126 -4.52 -19.61 8.36
N ASN A 127 -3.80 -20.71 8.62
CA ASN A 127 -3.42 -21.11 9.97
C ASN A 127 -2.50 -20.07 10.65
N ASP A 128 -1.53 -19.52 9.91
CA ASP A 128 -0.67 -18.45 10.43
C ASP A 128 -1.50 -17.21 10.81
N ILE A 129 -2.42 -16.81 9.93
CA ILE A 129 -3.33 -15.66 10.19
C ILE A 129 -4.21 -15.93 11.41
N SER A 130 -4.83 -17.12 11.48
CA SER A 130 -5.68 -17.52 12.60
C SER A 130 -4.91 -17.45 13.92
N SER A 131 -3.69 -17.95 13.97
CA SER A 131 -2.84 -17.90 15.17
C SER A 131 -2.56 -16.46 15.62
N ILE A 132 -2.27 -15.55 14.67
CA ILE A 132 -2.01 -14.14 14.97
C ILE A 132 -3.27 -13.44 15.49
N VAL A 133 -4.42 -13.67 14.85
CA VAL A 133 -5.69 -13.04 15.23
C VAL A 133 -6.17 -13.56 16.59
N SER A 134 -6.10 -14.87 16.82
CA SER A 134 -6.52 -15.51 18.07
C SER A 134 -5.75 -14.99 19.30
N THR A 135 -4.44 -14.72 19.15
CA THR A 135 -3.62 -14.17 20.25
C THR A 135 -4.10 -12.79 20.72
N ARG A 136 -4.80 -12.05 19.87
CA ARG A 136 -5.36 -10.73 20.19
C ARG A 136 -6.73 -10.78 20.81
N LEU A 137 -7.48 -11.87 20.56
CA LEU A 137 -8.84 -12.07 21.02
C LEU A 137 -8.95 -12.62 22.46
N GLU A 138 -7.85 -13.10 23.07
CA GLU A 138 -7.86 -13.70 24.41
C GLU A 138 -8.40 -12.80 25.54
N LYS A 139 -8.75 -11.54 25.24
CA LYS A 139 -9.22 -10.54 26.22
C LYS A 139 -10.57 -9.90 25.85
N GLU A 140 -11.21 -10.30 24.76
CA GLU A 140 -12.43 -9.64 24.28
C GLU A 140 -13.59 -10.61 24.14
N ASP A 141 -14.83 -10.15 24.38
CA ASP A 141 -16.08 -10.91 24.20
C ASP A 141 -16.42 -11.09 22.70
N VAL A 142 -15.40 -11.43 21.90
CA VAL A 142 -15.50 -11.61 20.45
C VAL A 142 -15.01 -13.00 20.08
N GLU A 143 -15.85 -13.75 19.41
CA GLU A 143 -15.52 -15.08 18.89
C GLU A 143 -14.93 -14.95 17.48
N PHE A 144 -13.79 -15.62 17.24
CA PHE A 144 -13.21 -15.72 15.90
C PHE A 144 -13.67 -17.01 15.22
N ILE A 145 -14.38 -16.88 14.10
CA ILE A 145 -14.87 -18.01 13.33
C ILE A 145 -14.13 -18.10 12.02
N LEU A 146 -13.50 -19.25 11.79
CA LEU A 146 -12.85 -19.58 10.54
C LEU A 146 -13.68 -20.60 9.78
N ASP A 147 -14.38 -20.16 8.74
CA ASP A 147 -15.09 -21.06 7.82
C ASP A 147 -14.30 -21.23 6.52
N MET A 148 -13.87 -22.44 6.26
CA MET A 148 -13.01 -22.79 5.13
C MET A 148 -13.70 -23.79 4.20
N ASN A 149 -13.79 -23.45 2.91
CA ASN A 149 -14.31 -24.40 1.94
C ASN A 149 -13.36 -25.62 1.83
N PRO A 150 -13.83 -26.88 2.05
CA PRO A 150 -12.99 -28.08 1.96
C PRO A 150 -12.42 -28.34 0.56
N LYS A 151 -12.90 -27.65 -0.47
CA LYS A 151 -12.40 -27.74 -1.85
C LYS A 151 -11.29 -26.72 -2.17
N ILE A 152 -10.72 -26.06 -1.14
CA ILE A 152 -9.61 -25.14 -1.36
C ILE A 152 -8.44 -25.87 -2.03
N PRO A 153 -7.80 -25.31 -3.07
CA PRO A 153 -6.66 -25.93 -3.72
C PRO A 153 -5.52 -26.14 -2.73
N ARG A 154 -4.78 -27.26 -2.87
CA ARG A 154 -3.63 -27.52 -2.00
C ARG A 154 -2.51 -26.49 -2.17
N LYS A 155 -2.33 -25.98 -3.40
CA LYS A 155 -1.30 -25.02 -3.74
C LYS A 155 -1.87 -23.91 -4.62
N LEU A 156 -1.41 -22.70 -4.38
CA LEU A 156 -1.67 -21.52 -5.19
C LEU A 156 -0.35 -20.83 -5.53
N VAL A 157 -0.37 -19.98 -6.55
CA VAL A 157 0.75 -19.12 -6.93
C VAL A 157 0.35 -17.67 -6.68
N GLY A 158 1.19 -16.90 -5.99
CA GLY A 158 0.97 -15.50 -5.69
C GLY A 158 1.87 -15.00 -4.57
N ASP A 159 1.70 -13.75 -4.19
CA ASP A 159 2.45 -13.14 -3.09
C ASP A 159 1.76 -13.45 -1.74
N ASN A 160 2.20 -14.53 -1.10
CA ASN A 160 1.64 -14.97 0.17
C ASN A 160 1.90 -13.96 1.31
N ILE A 161 3.00 -13.20 1.26
CA ILE A 161 3.36 -12.22 2.27
C ILE A 161 2.37 -11.05 2.22
N ARG A 162 2.09 -10.54 1.03
CA ARG A 162 1.12 -9.45 0.83
C ARG A 162 -0.29 -9.91 1.14
N LEU A 163 -0.64 -11.12 0.73
CA LEU A 163 -1.94 -11.70 1.07
C LEU A 163 -2.14 -11.78 2.58
N LYS A 164 -1.15 -12.30 3.34
CA LYS A 164 -1.18 -12.33 4.80
C LYS A 164 -1.33 -10.92 5.38
N GLN A 165 -0.56 -9.95 4.90
CA GLN A 165 -0.60 -8.56 5.36
C GLN A 165 -2.00 -7.96 5.20
N ILE A 166 -2.64 -8.15 4.05
CA ILE A 166 -3.99 -7.66 3.78
C ILE A 166 -5.00 -8.28 4.75
N ILE A 167 -5.00 -9.61 4.85
CA ILE A 167 -5.99 -10.31 5.67
C ILE A 167 -5.80 -9.98 7.16
N ILE A 168 -4.56 -9.93 7.65
CA ILE A 168 -4.27 -9.56 9.04
C ILE A 168 -4.73 -8.12 9.32
N ASN A 169 -4.53 -7.19 8.40
CA ASN A 169 -4.99 -5.80 8.57
C ASN A 169 -6.51 -5.72 8.64
N LEU A 170 -7.22 -6.46 7.79
CA LEU A 170 -8.69 -6.51 7.80
C LEU A 170 -9.22 -7.18 9.08
N ALA A 171 -8.65 -8.32 9.47
CA ALA A 171 -9.03 -9.03 10.68
C ALA A 171 -8.76 -8.20 11.95
N ASN A 172 -7.61 -7.53 12.04
CA ASN A 172 -7.30 -6.62 13.14
C ASN A 172 -8.30 -5.45 13.24
N ASN A 173 -8.71 -4.91 12.11
CA ASN A 173 -9.73 -3.86 12.09
C ASN A 173 -11.09 -4.42 12.53
N ALA A 174 -11.47 -5.60 12.05
CA ALA A 174 -12.70 -6.26 12.47
C ALA A 174 -12.73 -6.49 13.99
N VAL A 175 -11.66 -7.07 14.56
CA VAL A 175 -11.53 -7.28 16.02
C VAL A 175 -11.58 -5.96 16.78
N LYS A 176 -10.85 -4.94 16.33
CA LYS A 176 -10.77 -3.63 16.99
C LYS A 176 -12.12 -2.91 17.08
N PHE A 177 -12.96 -3.05 16.06
CA PHE A 177 -14.24 -2.34 15.97
C PHE A 177 -15.44 -3.20 16.40
N THR A 178 -15.27 -4.50 16.62
CA THR A 178 -16.32 -5.39 17.16
C THR A 178 -16.21 -5.42 18.68
N LYS A 179 -17.28 -4.99 19.36
CA LYS A 179 -17.32 -4.96 20.84
C LYS A 179 -17.76 -6.29 21.43
N SER A 180 -18.60 -7.03 20.74
CA SER A 180 -19.10 -8.35 21.13
C SER A 180 -19.68 -9.06 19.92
N GLY A 181 -19.68 -10.39 19.92
CA GLY A 181 -20.22 -11.22 18.85
C GLY A 181 -19.13 -11.97 18.09
N GLN A 182 -19.17 -11.95 16.76
CA GLN A 182 -18.32 -12.82 15.93
C GLN A 182 -17.56 -11.99 14.87
N VAL A 183 -16.35 -12.42 14.57
CA VAL A 183 -15.47 -11.92 13.47
C VAL A 183 -15.00 -13.09 12.64
#